data_d7e76b1247f17fa4df1b30abf9501236
#
_entry.id   d7e76b1247f17fa4df1b30abf9501236
#
_cell.length_a   1.000
_cell.length_b   1.000
_cell.length_c   1.000
_cell.angle_alpha   90.00
_cell.angle_beta   90.00
_cell.angle_gamma   90.00
#
_symmetry.space_group_name_H-M   'P 1'
#
loop_
_entity.id
_entity.type
_entity.pdbx_description
1 polymer ?
#
loop_
_entity_poly.entity_id
_entity_poly.type
_entity_poly.pdbx_seq_one_letter_code
_entity_poly.pdbx_strand_id
1 'polypeptide(L)'
;MSNISLIRNFAIIAHIDHGKSTLSDRLIQDCGGLELREMTAQVLDSMDIEKERGITIKAQTVRLNYKANDGQTYILNLIDTPGHVDFAYEVSRSLAACEGSILVVDSTQGVEAQTLANVYQAIENNHEIIPVLNKIDLPASDCDAVKKQIEEVIGIDASEAILVSAKTGVGIKETLEAVVTRLPAPKGNPTGELKALLVDSWYDAYLGVIVLIRVIDGVIKKGQKIKMMAANASYTVDSVGFFTPKKVFCDQLNAGEVGFINGQIKQVADCKVGDTIVLSTNDNAVALTGFKQNKPVVFCGIYPIDASDFEKFRDALGKLHLNDASFEFEAETSSALGHGFRCGFLGLLHLEIAIERLEREFDLDLITTAPSVLYKIYSMRTRGLSEAEREADVLYIHSPADMPDPQKIDCMEEPWIKATIMTPDEYLGSILELCTQKRGIQKELSYVGDRAMVVYRLPLNEVVYDFYDRLKSCSRGYASFDWSMDGYEKSDLVKLSILVNAEPVDALSIITHKTRAEGRGRALCKKLKELIPQQMFNIAIQAAIGGKIIARETVSAMRKDVTAKCYGGDISRKRKLLDKQKKGKKKMREIGNVEIPQSAFLAALRLDDE
;
A
#
# COMPACT_ATOMS: atom_id res chain seq x y z
N MET A 1 40.40 8.35 -0.49
CA MET A 1 39.27 8.70 0.39
C MET A 1 38.36 9.58 -0.42
N SER A 2 37.10 9.19 -0.60
CA SER A 2 36.11 10.07 -1.24
C SER A 2 35.96 11.34 -0.40
N ASN A 3 36.02 12.48 -1.05
CA ASN A 3 35.81 13.76 -0.36
C ASN A 3 34.30 13.93 -0.13
N ILE A 4 33.85 13.91 1.13
CA ILE A 4 32.42 14.01 1.48
C ILE A 4 31.76 15.26 0.86
N SER A 5 32.50 16.34 0.60
CA SER A 5 31.99 17.55 -0.04
C SER A 5 31.56 17.34 -1.49
N LEU A 6 32.04 16.28 -2.15
CA LEU A 6 31.73 15.92 -3.51
C LEU A 6 30.61 14.86 -3.62
N ILE A 7 29.92 14.57 -2.52
CA ILE A 7 28.80 13.62 -2.52
C ILE A 7 27.48 14.42 -2.48
N ARG A 8 26.47 13.93 -3.21
CA ARG A 8 25.09 14.42 -3.13
C ARG A 8 24.16 13.23 -3.03
N ASN A 9 23.37 13.16 -1.96
CA ASN A 9 22.33 12.16 -1.78
C ASN A 9 20.99 12.85 -1.96
N PHE A 10 20.20 12.41 -2.92
CA PHE A 10 18.93 13.04 -3.21
C PHE A 10 17.88 12.03 -3.66
N ALA A 11 16.63 12.35 -3.34
CA ALA A 11 15.47 11.60 -3.76
C ALA A 11 14.74 12.34 -4.89
N ILE A 12 14.01 11.61 -5.72
CA ILE A 12 13.06 12.21 -6.66
C ILE A 12 11.66 11.95 -6.13
N ILE A 13 10.92 13.02 -5.85
CA ILE A 13 9.54 13.01 -5.40
C ILE A 13 8.63 13.58 -6.49
N ALA A 14 7.52 12.90 -6.74
CA ALA A 14 6.57 13.29 -7.78
C ALA A 14 5.20 12.69 -7.50
N HIS A 15 4.17 13.25 -8.11
CA HIS A 15 2.89 12.56 -8.29
C HIS A 15 3.03 11.44 -9.33
N ILE A 16 2.09 10.49 -9.31
CA ILE A 16 1.99 9.43 -10.33
C ILE A 16 1.86 10.09 -11.71
N ASP A 17 2.50 9.52 -12.74
CA ASP A 17 2.49 9.99 -14.12
C ASP A 17 3.13 11.37 -14.38
N HIS A 18 3.74 12.05 -13.40
CA HIS A 18 4.50 13.28 -13.63
C HIS A 18 5.84 13.05 -14.33
N GLY A 19 6.22 11.79 -14.58
CA GLY A 19 7.40 11.41 -15.34
C GLY A 19 8.67 11.22 -14.52
N LYS A 20 8.51 10.85 -13.24
CA LYS A 20 9.59 10.55 -12.30
C LYS A 20 10.58 9.50 -12.86
N SER A 21 10.12 8.30 -13.20
CA SER A 21 10.97 7.20 -13.69
C SER A 21 11.64 7.56 -15.04
N THR A 22 10.95 8.32 -15.90
CA THR A 22 11.54 8.81 -17.15
C THR A 22 12.67 9.82 -16.90
N LEU A 23 12.51 10.69 -15.89
CA LEU A 23 13.58 11.63 -15.49
C LEU A 23 14.76 10.87 -14.90
N SER A 24 14.51 9.90 -14.01
CA SER A 24 15.54 9.03 -13.44
C SER A 24 16.36 8.34 -14.53
N ASP A 25 15.71 7.77 -15.55
CA ASP A 25 16.38 7.14 -16.70
C ASP A 25 17.29 8.12 -17.45
N ARG A 26 16.86 9.38 -17.65
CA ARG A 26 17.68 10.40 -18.31
C ARG A 26 18.89 10.82 -17.48
N LEU A 27 18.72 10.99 -16.16
CA LEU A 27 19.85 11.31 -15.28
C LEU A 27 20.90 10.18 -15.29
N ILE A 28 20.45 8.92 -15.29
CA ILE A 28 21.34 7.74 -15.39
C ILE A 28 22.07 7.73 -16.72
N GLN A 29 21.36 8.00 -17.82
CA GLN A 29 21.91 8.04 -19.17
C GLN A 29 22.98 9.12 -19.31
N ASP A 30 22.69 10.35 -18.90
CA ASP A 30 23.61 11.49 -19.02
C ASP A 30 24.88 11.33 -18.17
N CYS A 31 24.78 10.63 -17.05
CA CYS A 31 25.93 10.29 -16.21
C CYS A 31 26.68 9.03 -16.69
N GLY A 32 26.26 8.40 -17.80
CA GLY A 32 26.93 7.21 -18.34
C GLY A 32 26.77 5.96 -17.44
N GLY A 33 25.73 5.88 -16.65
CA GLY A 33 25.47 4.74 -15.75
C GLY A 33 25.17 3.43 -16.49
N LEU A 34 24.67 3.52 -17.74
CA LEU A 34 24.42 2.38 -18.63
C LEU A 34 24.80 2.74 -20.08
N GLU A 35 25.22 1.72 -20.85
CA GLU A 35 25.40 1.90 -22.29
C GLU A 35 24.04 2.06 -22.99
N LEU A 36 23.97 2.86 -24.05
CA LEU A 36 22.74 3.13 -24.80
C LEU A 36 21.97 1.87 -25.23
N ARG A 37 22.69 0.78 -25.53
CA ARG A 37 22.10 -0.52 -25.91
C ARG A 37 21.51 -1.30 -24.71
N GLU A 38 21.88 -0.94 -23.50
CA GLU A 38 21.39 -1.57 -22.26
C GLU A 38 20.24 -0.78 -21.63
N MET A 39 19.99 0.44 -22.13
CA MET A 39 18.88 1.28 -21.68
C MET A 39 17.55 0.68 -22.13
N THR A 40 16.76 0.23 -21.16
CA THR A 40 15.34 -0.08 -21.35
C THR A 40 14.51 1.03 -20.72
N ALA A 41 13.25 1.15 -21.07
CA ALA A 41 12.36 2.09 -20.37
C ALA A 41 12.21 1.66 -18.91
N GLN A 42 12.21 2.63 -17.99
CA GLN A 42 12.05 2.40 -16.56
C GLN A 42 13.09 1.42 -15.99
N VAL A 43 14.38 1.76 -16.19
CA VAL A 43 15.53 0.93 -15.79
C VAL A 43 15.51 0.60 -14.29
N LEU A 44 15.01 1.50 -13.44
CA LEU A 44 14.93 1.34 -12.00
C LEU A 44 13.72 0.52 -11.57
N ASP A 45 12.64 0.50 -12.35
CA ASP A 45 11.46 -0.32 -12.05
C ASP A 45 11.80 -1.80 -12.35
N SER A 46 12.22 -2.51 -11.31
CA SER A 46 12.77 -3.87 -11.43
C SER A 46 11.72 -4.97 -11.52
N MET A 47 10.49 -4.68 -11.07
CA MET A 47 9.38 -5.63 -11.07
C MET A 47 8.53 -5.48 -12.33
N ASP A 48 8.06 -6.60 -12.89
CA ASP A 48 7.15 -6.56 -14.04
C ASP A 48 5.84 -5.81 -13.71
N ILE A 49 5.35 -5.95 -12.48
CA ILE A 49 4.16 -5.25 -11.97
C ILE A 49 4.36 -3.72 -11.99
N GLU A 50 5.56 -3.22 -11.64
CA GLU A 50 5.88 -1.78 -11.70
C GLU A 50 5.74 -1.26 -13.12
N LYS A 51 6.29 -1.98 -14.11
CA LYS A 51 6.24 -1.62 -15.53
C LYS A 51 4.84 -1.70 -16.11
N GLU A 52 4.07 -2.73 -15.76
CA GLU A 52 2.70 -2.93 -16.22
C GLU A 52 1.75 -1.85 -15.68
N ARG A 53 1.90 -1.50 -14.41
CA ARG A 53 1.05 -0.50 -13.73
C ARG A 53 1.56 0.94 -13.90
N GLY A 54 2.79 1.13 -14.38
CA GLY A 54 3.43 2.45 -14.52
C GLY A 54 3.72 3.15 -13.19
N ILE A 55 3.89 2.40 -12.11
CA ILE A 55 4.15 2.93 -10.76
C ILE A 55 5.40 2.31 -10.18
N THR A 56 6.19 3.10 -9.47
CA THR A 56 7.29 2.59 -8.63
C THR A 56 6.71 2.08 -7.30
N ILE A 57 6.99 0.83 -6.94
CA ILE A 57 6.53 0.18 -5.71
C ILE A 57 7.64 0.24 -4.67
N LYS A 58 8.85 -0.14 -5.05
CA LYS A 58 10.00 -0.20 -4.15
C LYS A 58 11.04 0.85 -4.53
N ALA A 59 11.54 1.58 -3.53
CA ALA A 59 12.60 2.55 -3.74
C ALA A 59 13.88 1.88 -4.25
N GLN A 60 14.48 2.46 -5.30
CA GLN A 60 15.73 1.97 -5.89
C GLN A 60 16.82 3.02 -5.74
N THR A 61 18.02 2.57 -5.43
CA THR A 61 19.17 3.46 -5.23
C THR A 61 20.18 3.27 -6.34
N VAL A 62 20.67 4.36 -6.92
CA VAL A 62 21.70 4.34 -7.96
C VAL A 62 22.77 5.36 -7.66
N ARG A 63 24.03 4.94 -7.76
CA ARG A 63 25.21 5.80 -7.68
C ARG A 63 25.65 6.19 -9.07
N LEU A 64 25.75 7.48 -9.31
CA LEU A 64 26.18 8.09 -10.56
C LEU A 64 27.45 8.91 -10.34
N ASN A 65 28.33 8.94 -11.34
CA ASN A 65 29.49 9.83 -11.35
C ASN A 65 29.24 10.94 -12.37
N TYR A 66 29.15 12.17 -11.87
CA TYR A 66 28.88 13.33 -12.71
C TYR A 66 30.05 14.30 -12.73
N LYS A 67 30.55 14.62 -13.95
CA LYS A 67 31.56 15.66 -14.11
C LYS A 67 30.87 17.00 -14.31
N ALA A 68 30.90 17.82 -13.26
CA ALA A 68 30.26 19.13 -13.22
C ALA A 68 31.03 20.20 -14.02
N ASN A 69 30.38 21.34 -14.23
CA ASN A 69 30.97 22.49 -14.95
C ASN A 69 32.17 23.11 -14.22
N ASP A 70 32.30 22.88 -12.91
CA ASP A 70 33.48 23.28 -12.11
C ASP A 70 34.73 22.41 -12.35
N GLY A 71 34.59 21.37 -13.19
CA GLY A 71 35.64 20.42 -13.54
C GLY A 71 35.84 19.29 -12.53
N GLN A 72 35.12 19.27 -11.42
CA GLN A 72 35.16 18.18 -10.42
C GLN A 72 34.20 17.05 -10.78
N THR A 73 34.52 15.85 -10.28
CA THR A 73 33.63 14.69 -10.41
C THR A 73 32.90 14.47 -9.09
N TYR A 74 31.59 14.56 -9.13
CA TYR A 74 30.70 14.34 -8.00
C TYR A 74 30.16 12.92 -7.99
N ILE A 75 29.96 12.39 -6.78
CA ILE A 75 29.22 11.16 -6.56
C ILE A 75 27.77 11.55 -6.24
N LEU A 76 26.87 11.18 -7.12
CA LEU A 76 25.43 11.43 -6.99
C LEU A 76 24.75 10.12 -6.62
N ASN A 77 24.19 10.03 -5.42
CA ASN A 77 23.37 8.90 -5.00
C ASN A 77 21.91 9.30 -5.18
N LEU A 78 21.32 8.81 -6.27
CA LEU A 78 19.91 8.99 -6.58
C LEU A 78 19.10 7.89 -5.90
N ILE A 79 18.04 8.26 -5.19
CA ILE A 79 17.03 7.33 -4.67
C ILE A 79 15.71 7.63 -5.37
N ASP A 80 15.24 6.68 -6.19
CA ASP A 80 13.94 6.76 -6.84
C ASP A 80 12.86 6.30 -5.88
N THR A 81 11.87 7.14 -5.57
CA THR A 81 10.86 6.89 -4.54
C THR A 81 9.50 6.53 -5.15
N PRO A 82 8.67 5.71 -4.50
CA PRO A 82 7.27 5.57 -4.89
C PRO A 82 6.52 6.92 -4.87
N GLY A 83 5.50 7.05 -5.72
CA GLY A 83 4.66 8.26 -5.76
C GLY A 83 3.33 8.12 -4.98
N HIS A 84 2.91 6.90 -4.62
CA HIS A 84 1.59 6.62 -4.07
C HIS A 84 1.58 6.64 -2.53
N VAL A 85 0.46 7.12 -1.93
CA VAL A 85 0.31 7.24 -0.47
C VAL A 85 0.48 5.92 0.28
N ASP A 86 0.04 4.79 -0.28
CA ASP A 86 0.18 3.47 0.33
C ASP A 86 1.65 3.06 0.53
N PHE A 87 2.58 3.72 -0.18
CA PHE A 87 4.03 3.53 -0.06
C PHE A 87 4.74 4.68 0.66
N ALA A 88 4.00 5.52 1.39
CA ALA A 88 4.57 6.65 2.13
C ALA A 88 5.70 6.22 3.09
N TYR A 89 5.68 4.98 3.57
CA TYR A 89 6.76 4.41 4.38
C TYR A 89 8.07 4.25 3.60
N GLU A 90 8.00 3.78 2.35
CA GLU A 90 9.16 3.69 1.44
C GLU A 90 9.73 5.09 1.15
N VAL A 91 8.83 6.08 0.92
CA VAL A 91 9.22 7.48 0.71
C VAL A 91 9.94 8.02 1.94
N SER A 92 9.38 7.86 3.13
CA SER A 92 9.97 8.35 4.40
C SER A 92 11.37 7.80 4.64
N ARG A 93 11.59 6.49 4.39
CA ARG A 93 12.91 5.85 4.53
C ARG A 93 13.92 6.40 3.53
N SER A 94 13.49 6.57 2.29
CA SER A 94 14.33 7.11 1.21
C SER A 94 14.76 8.54 1.50
N LEU A 95 13.82 9.38 1.95
CA LEU A 95 14.11 10.75 2.33
C LEU A 95 15.11 10.82 3.50
N ALA A 96 14.98 9.99 4.51
CA ALA A 96 15.92 9.98 5.64
C ALA A 96 17.36 9.57 5.24
N ALA A 97 17.54 8.96 4.07
CA ALA A 97 18.85 8.66 3.53
C ALA A 97 19.46 9.79 2.67
N CYS A 98 18.74 10.89 2.47
CA CYS A 98 19.11 11.99 1.58
C CYS A 98 19.23 13.34 2.32
N GLU A 99 19.89 14.30 1.69
CA GLU A 99 19.97 15.70 2.12
C GLU A 99 19.07 16.62 1.30
N GLY A 100 18.56 16.14 0.17
CA GLY A 100 17.72 16.96 -0.71
C GLY A 100 16.80 16.13 -1.59
N SER A 101 15.89 16.84 -2.25
CA SER A 101 14.90 16.23 -3.15
C SER A 101 14.72 17.03 -4.42
N ILE A 102 14.55 16.33 -5.53
CA ILE A 102 14.02 16.90 -6.77
C ILE A 102 12.52 16.73 -6.74
N LEU A 103 11.78 17.85 -6.78
CA LEU A 103 10.33 17.87 -6.89
C LEU A 103 9.93 17.95 -8.36
N VAL A 104 9.41 16.86 -8.91
CA VAL A 104 8.96 16.82 -10.31
C VAL A 104 7.46 17.11 -10.38
N VAL A 105 7.11 18.17 -11.09
CA VAL A 105 5.73 18.59 -11.34
C VAL A 105 5.47 18.59 -12.85
N ASP A 106 4.37 17.99 -13.28
CA ASP A 106 3.92 18.05 -14.67
C ASP A 106 3.42 19.47 -14.98
N SER A 107 4.04 20.12 -15.98
CA SER A 107 3.68 21.48 -16.39
C SER A 107 2.29 21.62 -17.00
N THR A 108 1.60 20.49 -17.28
CA THR A 108 0.23 20.48 -17.81
C THR A 108 -0.82 20.21 -16.74
N GLN A 109 -0.45 19.51 -15.65
CA GLN A 109 -1.37 19.13 -14.58
C GLN A 109 -1.20 19.99 -13.33
N GLY A 110 0.02 20.49 -13.09
CA GLY A 110 0.35 21.30 -11.91
C GLY A 110 0.50 20.50 -10.62
N VAL A 111 0.27 21.15 -9.49
CA VAL A 111 0.38 20.56 -8.15
C VAL A 111 -0.81 19.65 -7.89
N GLU A 112 -0.54 18.44 -7.39
CA GLU A 112 -1.51 17.41 -7.04
C GLU A 112 -1.44 17.06 -5.54
N ALA A 113 -2.46 16.38 -5.00
CA ALA A 113 -2.54 16.07 -3.56
C ALA A 113 -1.31 15.30 -3.03
N GLN A 114 -0.83 14.29 -3.77
CA GLN A 114 0.37 13.52 -3.40
C GLN A 114 1.66 14.36 -3.49
N THR A 115 1.69 15.36 -4.37
CA THR A 115 2.82 16.31 -4.44
C THR A 115 2.99 17.02 -3.09
N LEU A 116 1.88 17.50 -2.51
CA LEU A 116 1.87 18.16 -1.20
C LEU A 116 2.37 17.23 -0.09
N ALA A 117 1.83 16.02 -0.02
CA ALA A 117 2.19 15.06 1.01
C ALA A 117 3.70 14.72 0.97
N ASN A 118 4.24 14.44 -0.22
CA ASN A 118 5.65 14.11 -0.39
C ASN A 118 6.57 15.30 -0.06
N VAL A 119 6.16 16.51 -0.42
CA VAL A 119 6.93 17.72 -0.09
C VAL A 119 6.96 18.00 1.41
N TYR A 120 5.83 17.86 2.11
CA TYR A 120 5.81 18.00 3.56
C TYR A 120 6.71 16.99 4.26
N GLN A 121 6.74 15.74 3.81
CA GLN A 121 7.68 14.75 4.32
C GLN A 121 9.16 15.14 4.06
N ALA A 122 9.47 15.72 2.89
CA ALA A 122 10.81 16.20 2.60
C ALA A 122 11.19 17.39 3.50
N ILE A 123 10.28 18.32 3.74
CA ILE A 123 10.48 19.47 4.65
C ILE A 123 10.70 18.98 6.11
N GLU A 124 9.91 18.01 6.59
CA GLU A 124 10.09 17.40 7.91
C GLU A 124 11.48 16.77 8.09
N ASN A 125 12.06 16.25 7.00
CA ASN A 125 13.42 15.72 6.96
C ASN A 125 14.49 16.79 6.71
N ASN A 126 14.13 18.09 6.69
CA ASN A 126 15.01 19.23 6.42
C ASN A 126 15.72 19.15 5.05
N HIS A 127 15.04 18.69 4.03
CA HIS A 127 15.59 18.63 2.68
C HIS A 127 15.61 20.01 2.02
N GLU A 128 16.69 20.25 1.26
CA GLU A 128 16.67 21.26 0.21
C GLU A 128 15.90 20.71 -0.99
N ILE A 129 14.93 21.46 -1.50
CA ILE A 129 14.03 21.01 -2.56
C ILE A 129 14.27 21.79 -3.84
N ILE A 130 14.54 21.08 -4.94
CA ILE A 130 14.73 21.66 -6.27
C ILE A 130 13.45 21.42 -7.09
N PRO A 131 12.65 22.46 -7.38
CA PRO A 131 11.49 22.31 -8.27
C PRO A 131 11.93 22.08 -9.72
N VAL A 132 11.32 21.06 -10.37
CA VAL A 132 11.52 20.71 -11.78
C VAL A 132 10.17 20.59 -12.45
N LEU A 133 9.92 21.41 -13.46
CA LEU A 133 8.70 21.37 -14.27
C LEU A 133 8.93 20.49 -15.48
N ASN A 134 8.28 19.34 -15.51
CA ASN A 134 8.44 18.34 -16.58
C ASN A 134 7.34 18.44 -17.63
N LYS A 135 7.56 17.78 -18.76
CA LYS A 135 6.67 17.70 -19.92
C LYS A 135 6.45 19.04 -20.64
N ILE A 136 7.44 19.92 -20.62
CA ILE A 136 7.39 21.22 -21.32
C ILE A 136 7.24 21.09 -22.84
N ASP A 137 7.45 19.89 -23.40
CA ASP A 137 7.24 19.56 -24.80
C ASP A 137 5.76 19.45 -25.20
N LEU A 138 4.85 19.39 -24.24
CA LEU A 138 3.42 19.28 -24.51
C LEU A 138 2.79 20.65 -24.79
N PRO A 139 1.86 20.75 -25.77
CA PRO A 139 1.22 22.02 -26.12
C PRO A 139 0.39 22.67 -24.99
N ALA A 140 -0.07 21.86 -24.03
CA ALA A 140 -0.84 22.31 -22.88
C ALA A 140 0.03 22.75 -21.69
N SER A 141 1.36 22.80 -21.85
CA SER A 141 2.29 23.20 -20.79
C SER A 141 2.13 24.69 -20.45
N ASP A 142 1.90 24.98 -19.14
CA ASP A 142 1.88 26.32 -18.60
C ASP A 142 2.81 26.41 -17.37
N CYS A 143 4.08 26.66 -17.66
CA CYS A 143 5.11 26.70 -16.62
C CYS A 143 4.92 27.85 -15.63
N ASP A 144 4.42 29.01 -16.09
CA ASP A 144 4.26 30.19 -15.22
C ASP A 144 3.12 29.99 -14.22
N ALA A 145 1.99 29.43 -14.67
CA ALA A 145 0.90 29.05 -13.78
C ALA A 145 1.32 28.01 -12.74
N VAL A 146 2.10 26.99 -13.14
CA VAL A 146 2.57 25.93 -12.24
C VAL A 146 3.60 26.45 -11.23
N LYS A 147 4.51 27.35 -11.63
CA LYS A 147 5.41 28.03 -10.67
C LYS A 147 4.63 28.75 -9.59
N LYS A 148 3.64 29.52 -10.00
CA LYS A 148 2.76 30.24 -9.06
C LYS A 148 1.99 29.29 -8.13
N GLN A 149 1.50 28.16 -8.63
CA GLN A 149 0.88 27.12 -7.79
C GLN A 149 1.85 26.57 -6.74
N ILE A 150 3.11 26.27 -7.11
CA ILE A 150 4.12 25.78 -6.18
C ILE A 150 4.36 26.81 -5.06
N GLU A 151 4.47 28.09 -5.40
CA GLU A 151 4.70 29.17 -4.42
C GLU A 151 3.48 29.38 -3.50
N GLU A 152 2.27 29.45 -4.06
CA GLU A 152 1.04 29.72 -3.29
C GLU A 152 0.59 28.53 -2.42
N VAL A 153 0.76 27.29 -2.91
CA VAL A 153 0.19 26.10 -2.25
C VAL A 153 1.21 25.40 -1.37
N ILE A 154 2.44 25.31 -1.86
CA ILE A 154 3.53 24.60 -1.15
C ILE A 154 4.33 25.58 -0.30
N GLY A 155 4.47 26.82 -0.74
CA GLY A 155 5.26 27.85 -0.07
C GLY A 155 6.76 27.75 -0.36
N ILE A 156 7.17 27.10 -1.46
CA ILE A 156 8.56 26.98 -1.90
C ILE A 156 8.78 27.94 -3.07
N ASP A 157 9.92 28.66 -3.06
CA ASP A 157 10.32 29.50 -4.19
C ASP A 157 10.51 28.66 -5.46
N ALA A 158 9.71 28.93 -6.47
CA ALA A 158 9.75 28.27 -7.78
C ALA A 158 10.25 29.21 -8.89
N SER A 159 10.72 30.42 -8.56
CA SER A 159 11.23 31.39 -9.55
C SER A 159 12.32 30.79 -10.43
N GLU A 160 13.23 30.02 -9.81
CA GLU A 160 14.33 29.31 -10.46
C GLU A 160 14.02 27.82 -10.74
N ALA A 161 12.75 27.44 -10.87
CA ALA A 161 12.38 26.07 -11.21
C ALA A 161 12.95 25.69 -12.60
N ILE A 162 13.48 24.48 -12.70
CA ILE A 162 14.12 24.00 -13.92
C ILE A 162 13.07 23.44 -14.87
N LEU A 163 13.13 23.89 -16.12
CA LEU A 163 12.21 23.46 -17.17
C LEU A 163 12.78 22.24 -17.90
N VAL A 164 12.04 21.12 -17.84
CA VAL A 164 12.52 19.83 -18.33
C VAL A 164 11.49 19.16 -19.26
N SER A 165 12.00 18.51 -20.27
CA SER A 165 11.30 17.42 -20.95
C SER A 165 12.12 16.14 -20.82
N ALA A 166 11.75 15.30 -19.87
CA ALA A 166 12.40 14.00 -19.69
C ALA A 166 12.28 13.13 -20.96
N LYS A 167 11.22 13.31 -21.74
CA LYS A 167 11.01 12.61 -23.02
C LYS A 167 12.03 13.01 -24.06
N THR A 168 12.29 14.30 -24.23
CA THR A 168 13.20 14.83 -25.28
C THR A 168 14.63 15.05 -24.80
N GLY A 169 14.88 15.04 -23.48
CA GLY A 169 16.19 15.26 -22.87
C GLY A 169 16.53 16.73 -22.61
N VAL A 170 15.59 17.65 -22.83
CA VAL A 170 15.80 19.08 -22.53
C VAL A 170 15.84 19.30 -21.02
N GLY A 171 16.78 20.14 -20.54
CA GLY A 171 16.88 20.55 -19.13
C GLY A 171 17.54 19.52 -18.19
N ILE A 172 18.00 18.37 -18.70
CA ILE A 172 18.59 17.29 -17.86
C ILE A 172 19.93 17.73 -17.27
N LYS A 173 20.78 18.36 -18.11
CA LYS A 173 22.09 18.82 -17.67
C LYS A 173 21.97 19.95 -16.64
N GLU A 174 21.04 20.86 -16.85
CA GLU A 174 20.71 21.94 -15.90
C GLU A 174 20.21 21.36 -14.56
N THR A 175 19.47 20.27 -14.60
CA THR A 175 19.03 19.57 -13.39
C THR A 175 20.23 18.97 -12.64
N LEU A 176 21.16 18.31 -13.32
CA LEU A 176 22.39 17.75 -12.70
C LEU A 176 23.27 18.85 -12.10
N GLU A 177 23.44 19.98 -12.78
CA GLU A 177 24.18 21.12 -12.25
C GLU A 177 23.49 21.73 -11.01
N ALA A 178 22.17 21.83 -11.03
CA ALA A 178 21.43 22.30 -9.85
C ALA A 178 21.59 21.35 -8.64
N VAL A 179 21.57 20.03 -8.86
CA VAL A 179 21.85 19.04 -7.80
C VAL A 179 23.22 19.28 -7.19
N VAL A 180 24.25 19.50 -8.01
CA VAL A 180 25.62 19.76 -7.50
C VAL A 180 25.71 21.08 -6.73
N THR A 181 25.09 22.16 -7.26
CA THR A 181 25.27 23.51 -6.75
C THR A 181 24.33 23.89 -5.60
N ARG A 182 23.08 23.38 -5.62
CA ARG A 182 22.06 23.78 -4.65
C ARG A 182 21.93 22.79 -3.48
N LEU A 183 22.09 21.47 -3.74
CA LEU A 183 21.97 20.51 -2.65
C LEU A 183 23.20 20.50 -1.75
N PRO A 184 23.00 20.40 -0.42
CA PRO A 184 24.12 20.33 0.51
C PRO A 184 24.85 18.98 0.43
N ALA A 185 26.13 18.98 0.76
CA ALA A 185 26.87 17.75 0.95
C ALA A 185 26.42 17.03 2.24
N PRO A 186 26.57 15.70 2.32
CA PRO A 186 26.26 14.95 3.53
C PRO A 186 27.08 15.45 4.73
N LYS A 187 26.44 15.49 5.89
CA LYS A 187 27.13 15.76 7.16
C LYS A 187 27.67 14.44 7.71
N GLY A 188 28.88 14.46 8.28
CA GLY A 188 29.46 13.27 8.91
C GLY A 188 30.96 13.43 9.14
N ASN A 189 31.53 12.57 9.99
CA ASN A 189 32.94 12.53 10.31
C ASN A 189 33.64 11.33 9.65
N PRO A 190 34.41 11.51 8.55
CA PRO A 190 35.09 10.40 7.87
C PRO A 190 36.12 9.65 8.73
N THR A 191 36.67 10.31 9.78
CA THR A 191 37.66 9.74 10.70
C THR A 191 37.04 9.24 12.00
N GLY A 192 35.74 9.38 12.16
CA GLY A 192 34.99 8.92 13.33
C GLY A 192 34.84 7.39 13.37
N GLU A 193 34.28 6.90 14.47
CA GLU A 193 33.86 5.52 14.58
C GLU A 193 32.69 5.22 13.65
N LEU A 194 32.60 3.99 13.13
CA LEU A 194 31.53 3.59 12.24
C LEU A 194 30.16 3.82 12.88
N LYS A 195 29.33 4.56 12.16
CA LYS A 195 27.92 4.74 12.43
C LYS A 195 27.16 4.78 11.10
N ALA A 196 26.31 3.82 10.86
CA ALA A 196 25.52 3.74 9.64
C ALA A 196 24.04 3.52 9.94
N LEU A 197 23.17 4.09 9.11
CA LEU A 197 21.73 3.91 9.15
C LEU A 197 21.36 2.74 8.24
N LEU A 198 20.58 1.79 8.75
CA LEU A 198 19.95 0.75 7.96
C LEU A 198 18.71 1.33 7.27
N VAL A 199 18.79 1.50 5.95
CA VAL A 199 17.73 2.14 5.16
C VAL A 199 16.71 1.11 4.69
N ASP A 200 17.17 -0.04 4.18
CA ASP A 200 16.31 -1.12 3.70
C ASP A 200 17.04 -2.47 3.80
N SER A 201 16.30 -3.57 3.73
CA SER A 201 16.86 -4.91 3.66
C SER A 201 15.97 -5.83 2.83
N TRP A 202 16.60 -6.77 2.11
CA TRP A 202 15.88 -7.78 1.34
C TRP A 202 16.68 -9.06 1.19
N TYR A 203 16.02 -10.13 0.82
CA TYR A 203 16.64 -11.42 0.57
C TYR A 203 16.99 -11.56 -0.91
N ASP A 204 18.25 -11.89 -1.19
CA ASP A 204 18.75 -12.26 -2.51
C ASP A 204 19.09 -13.74 -2.52
N ALA A 205 18.63 -14.48 -3.52
CA ALA A 205 18.81 -15.93 -3.60
C ALA A 205 20.29 -16.39 -3.62
N TYR A 206 21.20 -15.52 -4.06
CA TYR A 206 22.62 -15.83 -4.21
C TYR A 206 23.47 -15.25 -3.08
N LEU A 207 23.13 -14.06 -2.59
CA LEU A 207 23.93 -13.34 -1.60
C LEU A 207 23.36 -13.42 -0.18
N GLY A 208 22.16 -14.01 -0.02
CA GLY A 208 21.44 -14.00 1.25
C GLY A 208 20.83 -12.62 1.55
N VAL A 209 20.85 -12.21 2.82
CA VAL A 209 20.31 -10.91 3.21
C VAL A 209 21.24 -9.79 2.77
N ILE A 210 20.73 -8.89 1.95
CA ILE A 210 21.38 -7.64 1.56
C ILE A 210 20.78 -6.52 2.41
N VAL A 211 21.64 -5.68 2.96
CA VAL A 211 21.25 -4.53 3.77
C VAL A 211 21.71 -3.25 3.08
N LEU A 212 20.78 -2.40 2.71
CA LEU A 212 21.05 -1.06 2.20
C LEU A 212 21.35 -0.15 3.37
N ILE A 213 22.51 0.53 3.31
CA ILE A 213 22.98 1.39 4.38
C ILE A 213 23.36 2.76 3.86
N ARG A 214 23.21 3.75 4.72
CA ARG A 214 23.87 5.03 4.59
C ARG A 214 24.91 5.17 5.69
N VAL A 215 26.18 5.34 5.31
CA VAL A 215 27.27 5.58 6.27
C VAL A 215 27.19 7.04 6.70
N ILE A 216 26.98 7.27 8.00
CA ILE A 216 26.95 8.62 8.59
C ILE A 216 28.38 9.00 8.99
N ASP A 217 29.03 8.21 9.86
CA ASP A 217 30.38 8.45 10.34
C ASP A 217 31.28 7.25 10.06
N GLY A 218 32.57 7.50 9.92
CA GLY A 218 33.58 6.46 9.76
C GLY A 218 33.55 5.73 8.42
N VAL A 219 33.95 4.48 8.43
CA VAL A 219 34.12 3.65 7.24
C VAL A 219 33.68 2.22 7.54
N ILE A 220 32.92 1.62 6.64
CA ILE A 220 32.61 0.18 6.68
C ILE A 220 33.39 -0.56 5.62
N LYS A 221 33.99 -1.72 5.99
CA LYS A 221 34.86 -2.53 5.13
C LYS A 221 34.49 -3.99 5.21
N LYS A 222 34.85 -4.73 4.15
CA LYS A 222 34.82 -6.17 4.15
C LYS A 222 35.64 -6.74 5.33
N GLY A 223 35.11 -7.78 6.00
CA GLY A 223 35.75 -8.46 7.13
C GLY A 223 35.55 -7.79 8.49
N GLN A 224 34.96 -6.61 8.56
CA GLN A 224 34.67 -5.97 9.85
C GLN A 224 33.51 -6.68 10.56
N LYS A 225 33.60 -6.75 11.88
CA LYS A 225 32.51 -7.23 12.73
C LYS A 225 31.65 -6.06 13.16
N ILE A 226 30.41 -6.08 12.73
CA ILE A 226 29.41 -5.06 12.99
C ILE A 226 28.36 -5.55 13.99
N LYS A 227 27.68 -4.61 14.63
CA LYS A 227 26.57 -4.84 15.55
C LYS A 227 25.37 -4.02 15.11
N MET A 228 24.23 -4.65 14.98
CA MET A 228 22.92 -4.01 14.82
C MET A 228 22.36 -3.70 16.20
N MET A 229 22.16 -2.42 16.50
CA MET A 229 21.91 -1.96 17.88
C MET A 229 20.53 -2.38 18.40
N ALA A 230 19.48 -2.24 17.59
CA ALA A 230 18.11 -2.58 18.01
C ALA A 230 17.89 -4.09 18.16
N ALA A 231 18.48 -4.89 17.26
CA ALA A 231 18.41 -6.33 17.32
C ALA A 231 19.43 -6.96 18.29
N ASN A 232 20.44 -6.17 18.73
CA ASN A 232 21.59 -6.61 19.52
C ASN A 232 22.32 -7.82 18.89
N ALA A 233 22.32 -7.91 17.56
CA ALA A 233 22.91 -9.01 16.79
C ALA A 233 24.22 -8.54 16.14
N SER A 234 25.24 -9.43 16.11
CA SER A 234 26.54 -9.13 15.53
C SER A 234 26.84 -10.03 14.34
N TYR A 235 27.36 -9.44 13.27
CA TYR A 235 27.65 -10.11 12.02
C TYR A 235 29.01 -9.67 11.47
N THR A 236 29.58 -10.52 10.62
CA THR A 236 30.81 -10.16 9.87
C THR A 236 30.40 -9.75 8.47
N VAL A 237 30.90 -8.62 7.98
CA VAL A 237 30.65 -8.12 6.63
C VAL A 237 31.43 -8.96 5.62
N ASP A 238 30.71 -9.69 4.77
CA ASP A 238 31.31 -10.54 3.73
C ASP A 238 31.63 -9.74 2.47
N SER A 239 30.75 -8.81 2.09
CA SER A 239 30.99 -7.90 0.97
C SER A 239 30.33 -6.54 1.19
N VAL A 240 30.88 -5.55 0.49
CA VAL A 240 30.43 -4.16 0.48
C VAL A 240 30.28 -3.75 -0.97
N GLY A 241 29.30 -2.91 -1.29
CA GLY A 241 29.10 -2.44 -2.66
C GLY A 241 28.07 -1.34 -2.79
N PHE A 242 27.79 -0.95 -4.02
CA PHE A 242 26.78 0.03 -4.40
C PHE A 242 26.11 -0.36 -5.72
N PHE A 243 25.04 0.31 -6.12
CA PHE A 243 24.30 0.04 -7.35
C PHE A 243 24.57 1.12 -8.39
N THR A 244 24.78 0.71 -9.68
CA THR A 244 25.04 1.60 -10.84
C THR A 244 24.26 1.25 -12.11
N PRO A 245 23.03 1.02 -12.24
CA PRO A 245 22.00 0.21 -11.55
C PRO A 245 22.40 -1.22 -11.21
N LYS A 246 23.44 -1.77 -11.86
CA LYS A 246 23.97 -3.12 -11.54
C LYS A 246 24.76 -3.08 -10.22
N LYS A 247 24.80 -4.20 -9.52
CA LYS A 247 25.59 -4.36 -8.30
C LYS A 247 27.08 -4.25 -8.61
N VAL A 248 27.78 -3.35 -7.93
CA VAL A 248 29.24 -3.17 -8.01
C VAL A 248 29.82 -3.37 -6.62
N PHE A 249 30.73 -4.33 -6.49
CA PHE A 249 31.44 -4.57 -5.23
C PHE A 249 32.63 -3.61 -5.07
N CYS A 250 32.87 -3.19 -3.83
CA CYS A 250 33.99 -2.33 -3.48
C CYS A 250 34.63 -2.79 -2.17
N ASP A 251 35.79 -2.26 -1.85
CA ASP A 251 36.50 -2.62 -0.62
C ASP A 251 35.89 -1.96 0.62
N GLN A 252 35.30 -0.77 0.47
CA GLN A 252 34.76 0.00 1.57
C GLN A 252 33.72 1.03 1.10
N LEU A 253 32.84 1.44 2.04
CA LEU A 253 32.01 2.66 1.94
C LEU A 253 32.45 3.64 3.01
N ASN A 254 32.55 4.92 2.62
CA ASN A 254 33.00 6.01 3.48
C ASN A 254 31.80 6.83 4.00
N ALA A 255 32.05 7.68 4.99
CA ALA A 255 31.04 8.62 5.50
C ALA A 255 30.38 9.41 4.36
N GLY A 256 29.06 9.54 4.39
CA GLY A 256 28.22 10.17 3.39
C GLY A 256 27.80 9.28 2.23
N GLU A 257 28.40 8.11 2.03
CA GLU A 257 28.06 7.21 0.93
C GLU A 257 26.85 6.32 1.26
N VAL A 258 26.04 6.05 0.22
CA VAL A 258 24.96 5.07 0.24
C VAL A 258 25.42 3.82 -0.51
N GLY A 259 25.17 2.65 0.04
CA GLY A 259 25.52 1.39 -0.58
C GLY A 259 24.95 0.20 0.18
N PHE A 260 25.38 -0.99 -0.17
CA PHE A 260 24.90 -2.21 0.47
C PHE A 260 26.03 -2.99 1.12
N ILE A 261 25.66 -3.74 2.12
CA ILE A 261 26.48 -4.78 2.73
C ILE A 261 25.73 -6.11 2.67
N ASN A 262 26.48 -7.19 2.60
CA ASN A 262 25.97 -8.48 2.99
C ASN A 262 26.90 -9.09 4.07
N GLY A 263 26.33 -9.95 4.88
CA GLY A 263 27.03 -10.72 5.89
C GLY A 263 26.28 -12.03 6.08
N GLN A 264 26.79 -12.94 6.88
CA GLN A 264 26.11 -14.21 7.15
C GLN A 264 24.87 -14.01 8.04
N ILE A 265 24.00 -13.08 7.64
CA ILE A 265 22.78 -12.75 8.37
C ILE A 265 21.77 -13.88 8.12
N LYS A 266 21.46 -14.62 9.19
CA LYS A 266 20.58 -15.79 9.10
C LYS A 266 19.10 -15.45 9.26
N GLN A 267 18.79 -14.35 9.95
CA GLN A 267 17.43 -13.94 10.23
C GLN A 267 17.24 -12.48 9.80
N VAL A 268 16.32 -12.24 8.89
CA VAL A 268 15.98 -10.88 8.43
C VAL A 268 15.38 -10.07 9.58
N ALA A 269 14.72 -10.72 10.53
CA ALA A 269 14.22 -10.08 11.75
C ALA A 269 15.29 -9.30 12.54
N ASP A 270 16.57 -9.63 12.34
CA ASP A 270 17.71 -8.91 12.94
C ASP A 270 18.07 -7.63 12.17
N CYS A 271 17.53 -7.46 10.93
CA CYS A 271 17.76 -6.30 10.08
C CYS A 271 16.55 -5.34 10.12
N LYS A 272 16.27 -4.79 11.29
CA LYS A 272 15.16 -3.84 11.42
C LYS A 272 15.49 -2.54 10.68
N VAL A 273 14.62 -2.16 9.77
CA VAL A 273 14.73 -0.90 9.04
C VAL A 273 14.72 0.28 10.02
N GLY A 274 15.65 1.22 9.85
CA GLY A 274 15.89 2.31 10.79
C GLY A 274 16.87 1.99 11.93
N ASP A 275 17.40 0.76 12.00
CA ASP A 275 18.40 0.40 13.00
C ASP A 275 19.75 1.10 12.72
N THR A 276 20.54 1.20 13.76
CA THR A 276 21.90 1.76 13.71
C THR A 276 22.92 0.63 13.68
N ILE A 277 23.82 0.69 12.71
CA ILE A 277 24.93 -0.25 12.55
C ILE A 277 26.20 0.41 13.04
N VAL A 278 26.89 -0.27 13.95
CA VAL A 278 28.15 0.17 14.55
C VAL A 278 29.19 -0.95 14.52
N LEU A 279 30.45 -0.65 14.84
CA LEU A 279 31.44 -1.71 15.09
C LEU A 279 31.07 -2.46 16.37
N SER A 280 31.24 -3.78 16.36
CA SER A 280 30.94 -4.63 17.53
C SER A 280 31.81 -4.34 18.75
N THR A 281 32.87 -3.57 18.58
CA THR A 281 33.77 -3.09 19.65
C THR A 281 33.34 -1.78 20.28
N ASN A 282 32.33 -1.10 19.72
CA ASN A 282 31.84 0.19 20.22
C ASN A 282 30.59 -0.01 21.08
N ASP A 283 30.77 -0.17 22.38
CA ASP A 283 29.68 -0.36 23.35
C ASP A 283 29.02 0.97 23.78
N ASN A 284 29.65 2.14 23.47
CA ASN A 284 29.17 3.47 23.86
C ASN A 284 28.46 4.22 22.73
N ALA A 285 28.15 3.55 21.61
CA ALA A 285 27.50 4.18 20.49
C ALA A 285 26.07 4.62 20.84
N VAL A 286 25.70 5.82 20.39
CA VAL A 286 24.33 6.33 20.50
C VAL A 286 23.57 5.99 19.22
N ALA A 287 22.41 5.36 19.36
CA ALA A 287 21.56 5.03 18.22
C ALA A 287 21.11 6.29 17.48
N LEU A 288 21.01 6.19 16.16
CA LEU A 288 20.36 7.21 15.32
C LEU A 288 18.87 7.23 15.61
N THR A 289 18.22 8.36 15.32
CA THR A 289 16.76 8.42 15.31
C THR A 289 16.26 7.48 14.23
N GLY A 290 15.63 6.38 14.63
CA GLY A 290 15.07 5.42 13.71
C GLY A 290 13.81 5.93 13.01
N PHE A 291 13.22 5.09 12.15
CA PHE A 291 11.95 5.40 11.49
C PHE A 291 10.77 5.12 12.41
N LYS A 292 9.73 5.93 12.28
CA LYS A 292 8.42 5.61 12.87
C LYS A 292 7.88 4.36 12.18
N GLN A 293 7.50 3.36 12.95
CA GLN A 293 6.82 2.20 12.38
C GLN A 293 5.39 2.60 11.97
N ASN A 294 5.08 2.42 10.71
CA ASN A 294 3.70 2.55 10.24
C ASN A 294 2.94 1.29 10.64
N LYS A 295 1.75 1.48 11.19
CA LYS A 295 0.86 0.37 11.53
C LYS A 295 -0.03 0.06 10.33
N PRO A 296 -0.31 -1.21 10.05
CA PRO A 296 -1.30 -1.60 9.06
C PRO A 296 -2.66 -0.96 9.36
N VAL A 297 -3.36 -0.56 8.31
CA VAL A 297 -4.66 0.09 8.39
C VAL A 297 -5.77 -0.66 7.67
N VAL A 298 -5.40 -1.51 6.70
CA VAL A 298 -6.30 -2.37 5.93
C VAL A 298 -5.96 -3.83 6.20
N PHE A 299 -6.96 -4.62 6.54
CA PHE A 299 -6.80 -6.03 6.88
C PHE A 299 -7.68 -6.90 6.02
N CYS A 300 -7.16 -8.05 5.55
CA CYS A 300 -7.96 -9.08 4.91
C CYS A 300 -7.46 -10.48 5.27
N GLY A 301 -8.34 -11.46 5.21
CA GLY A 301 -7.96 -12.87 5.25
C GLY A 301 -7.54 -13.33 3.85
N ILE A 302 -6.43 -14.05 3.75
CA ILE A 302 -5.94 -14.64 2.50
C ILE A 302 -5.83 -16.15 2.70
N TYR A 303 -6.41 -16.91 1.77
CA TYR A 303 -6.52 -18.37 1.86
C TYR A 303 -6.09 -18.99 0.54
N PRO A 304 -5.35 -20.11 0.54
CA PRO A 304 -5.08 -20.85 -0.68
C PRO A 304 -6.38 -21.54 -1.14
N ILE A 305 -6.57 -21.63 -2.47
CA ILE A 305 -7.73 -22.33 -3.05
C ILE A 305 -7.64 -23.82 -2.73
N ASP A 306 -6.46 -24.42 -2.87
CA ASP A 306 -6.20 -25.80 -2.48
C ASP A 306 -5.58 -25.83 -1.08
N ALA A 307 -6.22 -26.54 -0.16
CA ALA A 307 -5.73 -26.69 1.21
C ALA A 307 -4.32 -27.34 1.29
N SER A 308 -3.91 -28.08 0.26
CA SER A 308 -2.55 -28.67 0.18
C SER A 308 -1.46 -27.62 -0.01
N ASP A 309 -1.78 -26.43 -0.52
CA ASP A 309 -0.84 -25.33 -0.75
C ASP A 309 -0.60 -24.46 0.49
N PHE A 310 -1.21 -24.77 1.63
CA PHE A 310 -1.05 -23.97 2.85
C PHE A 310 0.40 -23.78 3.30
N GLU A 311 1.20 -24.85 3.28
CA GLU A 311 2.63 -24.78 3.66
C GLU A 311 3.43 -23.94 2.64
N LYS A 312 3.17 -24.13 1.34
CA LYS A 312 3.77 -23.32 0.27
C LYS A 312 3.41 -21.85 0.43
N PHE A 313 2.15 -21.56 0.77
CA PHE A 313 1.66 -20.20 1.01
C PHE A 313 2.31 -19.56 2.24
N ARG A 314 2.44 -20.29 3.35
CA ARG A 314 3.15 -19.82 4.56
C ARG A 314 4.59 -19.43 4.24
N ASP A 315 5.30 -20.28 3.50
CA ASP A 315 6.68 -20.02 3.12
C ASP A 315 6.80 -18.82 2.15
N ALA A 316 5.84 -18.67 1.22
CA ALA A 316 5.77 -17.54 0.31
C ALA A 316 5.52 -16.23 1.05
N LEU A 317 4.56 -16.19 2.00
CA LEU A 317 4.32 -15.02 2.86
C LEU A 317 5.57 -14.64 3.66
N GLY A 318 6.26 -15.62 4.23
CA GLY A 318 7.51 -15.39 4.94
C GLY A 318 8.57 -14.74 4.03
N LYS A 319 8.75 -15.25 2.80
CA LYS A 319 9.69 -14.69 1.82
C LYS A 319 9.26 -13.29 1.35
N LEU A 320 7.98 -13.07 1.12
CA LEU A 320 7.47 -11.76 0.73
C LEU A 320 7.71 -10.74 1.85
N HIS A 321 7.42 -11.10 3.11
CA HIS A 321 7.65 -10.25 4.28
C HIS A 321 9.13 -9.88 4.50
N LEU A 322 10.06 -10.75 4.08
CA LEU A 322 11.50 -10.43 4.08
C LEU A 322 11.84 -9.27 3.12
N ASN A 323 11.11 -9.17 2.03
CA ASN A 323 11.32 -8.14 1.00
C ASN A 323 10.44 -6.90 1.20
N ASP A 324 9.39 -7.05 2.00
CA ASP A 324 8.44 -6.00 2.32
C ASP A 324 8.00 -6.14 3.78
N ALA A 325 8.73 -5.49 4.68
CA ALA A 325 8.45 -5.51 6.11
C ALA A 325 7.29 -4.60 6.53
N SER A 326 6.58 -4.00 5.57
CA SER A 326 5.50 -3.03 5.84
C SER A 326 4.14 -3.70 6.04
N PHE A 327 3.97 -4.98 5.69
CA PHE A 327 2.76 -5.74 6.00
C PHE A 327 2.99 -6.70 7.17
N GLU A 328 1.92 -7.03 7.86
CA GLU A 328 1.91 -8.00 8.97
C GLU A 328 1.01 -9.17 8.62
N PHE A 329 1.27 -10.35 9.17
CA PHE A 329 0.40 -11.51 8.98
C PHE A 329 0.37 -12.40 10.21
N GLU A 330 -0.80 -12.97 10.47
CA GLU A 330 -1.04 -13.94 11.55
C GLU A 330 -1.91 -15.10 11.03
N ALA A 331 -1.74 -16.28 11.62
CA ALA A 331 -2.52 -17.44 11.20
C ALA A 331 -4.02 -17.25 11.54
N GLU A 332 -4.88 -17.52 10.57
CA GLU A 332 -6.34 -17.45 10.69
C GLU A 332 -6.97 -18.76 10.19
N THR A 333 -8.09 -19.14 10.79
CA THR A 333 -8.87 -20.30 10.36
C THR A 333 -10.31 -19.90 10.11
N SER A 334 -10.80 -20.14 8.89
CA SER A 334 -12.18 -19.93 8.49
C SER A 334 -12.93 -21.25 8.43
N SER A 335 -14.17 -21.29 8.91
CA SER A 335 -15.03 -22.45 8.80
C SER A 335 -15.38 -22.77 7.34
N ALA A 336 -15.37 -21.77 6.47
CA ALA A 336 -15.71 -21.88 5.05
C ALA A 336 -14.50 -22.13 4.15
N LEU A 337 -13.33 -21.51 4.46
CA LEU A 337 -12.14 -21.48 3.59
C LEU A 337 -10.96 -22.32 4.14
N GLY A 338 -11.06 -22.83 5.38
CA GLY A 338 -9.99 -23.61 6.00
C GLY A 338 -8.91 -22.74 6.62
N HIS A 339 -7.65 -23.19 6.50
CA HIS A 339 -6.49 -22.49 7.07
C HIS A 339 -5.94 -21.45 6.11
N GLY A 340 -5.64 -20.26 6.62
CA GLY A 340 -5.07 -19.13 5.90
C GLY A 340 -4.35 -18.17 6.83
N PHE A 341 -4.19 -16.94 6.38
CA PHE A 341 -3.55 -15.89 7.15
C PHE A 341 -4.38 -14.61 7.11
N ARG A 342 -4.49 -13.95 8.24
CA ARG A 342 -4.96 -12.59 8.36
C ARG A 342 -3.79 -11.65 8.10
N CYS A 343 -3.87 -10.83 7.06
CA CYS A 343 -2.80 -9.95 6.65
C CYS A 343 -3.24 -8.49 6.83
N GLY A 344 -2.32 -7.66 7.32
CA GLY A 344 -2.50 -6.22 7.49
C GLY A 344 -1.58 -5.44 6.56
N PHE A 345 -2.11 -4.44 5.84
CA PHE A 345 -1.43 -3.66 4.81
C PHE A 345 -1.57 -2.16 5.06
N LEU A 346 -0.69 -1.35 4.44
CA LEU A 346 -0.72 0.11 4.57
C LEU A 346 -1.87 0.78 3.79
N GLY A 347 -2.41 0.09 2.78
CA GLY A 347 -3.52 0.57 1.97
C GLY A 347 -4.01 -0.50 0.98
N LEU A 348 -4.98 -0.14 0.12
CA LEU A 348 -5.56 -1.07 -0.85
C LEU A 348 -4.62 -1.44 -1.98
N LEU A 349 -3.91 -0.46 -2.54
CA LEU A 349 -2.97 -0.72 -3.61
C LEU A 349 -1.83 -1.62 -3.12
N HIS A 350 -1.39 -1.42 -1.88
CA HIS A 350 -0.41 -2.30 -1.24
C HIS A 350 -0.94 -3.73 -1.11
N LEU A 351 -2.20 -3.90 -0.67
CA LEU A 351 -2.88 -5.21 -0.62
C LEU A 351 -2.93 -5.89 -1.98
N GLU A 352 -3.39 -5.18 -3.02
CA GLU A 352 -3.49 -5.73 -4.39
C GLU A 352 -2.14 -6.18 -4.93
N ILE A 353 -1.11 -5.37 -4.74
CA ILE A 353 0.25 -5.68 -5.19
C ILE A 353 0.81 -6.89 -4.44
N ALA A 354 0.61 -6.98 -3.13
CA ALA A 354 1.08 -8.12 -2.34
C ALA A 354 0.43 -9.43 -2.79
N ILE A 355 -0.89 -9.43 -3.08
CA ILE A 355 -1.61 -10.59 -3.61
C ILE A 355 -1.06 -10.95 -4.99
N GLU A 356 -0.97 -10.00 -5.91
CA GLU A 356 -0.48 -10.23 -7.26
C GLU A 356 0.96 -10.78 -7.27
N ARG A 357 1.82 -10.31 -6.36
CA ARG A 357 3.16 -10.86 -6.16
C ARG A 357 3.13 -12.30 -5.65
N LEU A 358 2.27 -12.61 -4.67
CA LEU A 358 2.12 -13.97 -4.16
C LEU A 358 1.66 -14.93 -5.26
N GLU A 359 0.72 -14.50 -6.11
CA GLU A 359 0.23 -15.30 -7.23
C GLU A 359 1.30 -15.49 -8.32
N ARG A 360 1.98 -14.41 -8.75
CA ARG A 360 2.94 -14.46 -9.86
C ARG A 360 4.32 -15.01 -9.47
N GLU A 361 4.89 -14.57 -8.34
CA GLU A 361 6.25 -14.94 -7.94
C GLU A 361 6.31 -16.36 -7.33
N PHE A 362 5.20 -16.81 -6.71
CA PHE A 362 5.16 -18.08 -5.99
C PHE A 362 4.18 -19.10 -6.58
N ASP A 363 3.52 -18.77 -7.70
CA ASP A 363 2.55 -19.65 -8.38
C ASP A 363 1.51 -20.21 -7.39
N LEU A 364 0.77 -19.30 -6.77
CA LEU A 364 -0.29 -19.58 -5.80
C LEU A 364 -1.63 -19.11 -6.34
N ASP A 365 -2.66 -19.90 -6.15
CA ASP A 365 -4.04 -19.48 -6.36
C ASP A 365 -4.68 -19.12 -5.03
N LEU A 366 -5.08 -17.84 -4.85
CA LEU A 366 -5.49 -17.30 -3.57
C LEU A 366 -6.94 -16.78 -3.57
N ILE A 367 -7.59 -16.90 -2.42
CA ILE A 367 -8.89 -16.27 -2.14
C ILE A 367 -8.68 -15.21 -1.06
N THR A 368 -9.22 -14.02 -1.29
CA THR A 368 -9.21 -12.93 -0.31
C THR A 368 -10.60 -12.67 0.24
N THR A 369 -10.69 -12.38 1.53
CA THR A 369 -11.92 -11.89 2.15
C THR A 369 -12.07 -10.39 1.92
N ALA A 370 -13.26 -9.84 2.18
CA ALA A 370 -13.49 -8.41 2.12
C ALA A 370 -12.49 -7.66 3.03
N PRO A 371 -11.86 -6.58 2.54
CA PRO A 371 -10.98 -5.78 3.35
C PRO A 371 -11.74 -5.15 4.52
N SER A 372 -11.08 -5.03 5.65
CA SER A 372 -11.60 -4.42 6.88
C SER A 372 -10.56 -3.48 7.47
N VAL A 373 -10.99 -2.68 8.43
CA VAL A 373 -10.13 -1.74 9.16
C VAL A 373 -10.02 -2.17 10.61
N LEU A 374 -9.11 -1.56 11.36
CA LEU A 374 -8.95 -1.83 12.79
C LEU A 374 -10.00 -1.03 13.58
N TYR A 375 -10.87 -1.73 14.27
CA TYR A 375 -11.91 -1.13 15.14
C TYR A 375 -11.49 -1.21 16.60
N LYS A 376 -11.87 -0.21 17.38
CA LYS A 376 -11.77 -0.21 18.84
C LYS A 376 -13.12 -0.60 19.45
N ILE A 377 -13.12 -1.58 20.34
CA ILE A 377 -14.31 -2.01 21.08
C ILE A 377 -14.08 -1.80 22.57
N TYR A 378 -14.99 -1.06 23.18
CA TYR A 378 -15.02 -0.84 24.62
C TYR A 378 -16.04 -1.77 25.27
N SER A 379 -15.59 -2.50 26.27
CA SER A 379 -16.41 -3.47 27.00
C SER A 379 -17.42 -2.79 27.95
N MET A 380 -18.59 -3.36 28.08
CA MET A 380 -19.54 -2.95 29.13
C MET A 380 -18.95 -2.99 30.54
N ARG A 381 -17.89 -3.79 30.78
CA ARG A 381 -17.21 -3.87 32.08
C ARG A 381 -16.47 -2.60 32.45
N THR A 382 -16.00 -1.85 31.45
CA THR A 382 -15.24 -0.62 31.66
C THR A 382 -16.12 0.64 31.65
N ARG A 383 -17.44 0.45 31.58
CA ARG A 383 -18.40 1.56 31.61
C ARG A 383 -18.35 2.27 32.97
N GLY A 384 -18.07 3.57 32.94
CA GLY A 384 -17.94 4.40 34.15
C GLY A 384 -16.54 4.49 34.75
N LEU A 385 -15.55 3.80 34.18
CA LEU A 385 -14.13 4.00 34.49
C LEU A 385 -13.57 5.26 33.83
N SER A 386 -12.41 5.71 34.30
CA SER A 386 -11.68 6.81 33.67
C SER A 386 -11.27 6.48 32.23
N GLU A 387 -11.04 7.51 31.39
CA GLU A 387 -10.66 7.34 30.00
C GLU A 387 -9.37 6.51 29.85
N ALA A 388 -8.37 6.74 30.72
CA ALA A 388 -7.13 5.99 30.72
C ALA A 388 -7.32 4.49 31.05
N GLU A 389 -8.20 4.17 32.00
CA GLU A 389 -8.53 2.78 32.34
C GLU A 389 -9.33 2.09 31.24
N ARG A 390 -10.21 2.83 30.56
CA ARG A 390 -10.96 2.33 29.40
C ARG A 390 -10.04 2.04 28.23
N GLU A 391 -9.09 2.95 27.93
CA GLU A 391 -8.12 2.77 26.84
C GLU A 391 -7.15 1.60 27.12
N ALA A 392 -6.85 1.29 28.37
CA ALA A 392 -6.02 0.15 28.75
C ALA A 392 -6.70 -1.21 28.51
N ASP A 393 -8.05 -1.28 28.48
CA ASP A 393 -8.85 -2.51 28.28
C ASP A 393 -9.57 -2.50 26.91
N VAL A 394 -9.08 -1.70 25.94
CA VAL A 394 -9.63 -1.65 24.59
C VAL A 394 -9.32 -2.92 23.82
N LEU A 395 -10.36 -3.53 23.27
CA LEU A 395 -10.21 -4.64 22.34
C LEU A 395 -10.11 -4.10 20.91
N TYR A 396 -8.98 -4.38 20.26
CA TYR A 396 -8.79 -4.08 18.84
C TYR A 396 -9.23 -5.27 18.01
N ILE A 397 -10.13 -5.06 17.05
CA ILE A 397 -10.57 -6.09 16.13
C ILE A 397 -10.44 -5.64 14.68
N HIS A 398 -10.01 -6.53 13.82
CA HIS A 398 -9.91 -6.35 12.37
C HIS A 398 -10.62 -7.47 11.60
N SER A 399 -11.11 -8.51 12.30
CA SER A 399 -11.92 -9.59 11.73
C SER A 399 -13.35 -9.52 12.25
N PRO A 400 -14.38 -9.64 11.37
CA PRO A 400 -15.76 -9.78 11.83
C PRO A 400 -16.00 -11.02 12.70
N ALA A 401 -15.13 -12.04 12.58
CA ALA A 401 -15.22 -13.26 13.40
C ALA A 401 -14.98 -12.98 14.88
N ASP A 402 -14.05 -12.06 15.18
CA ASP A 402 -13.62 -11.73 16.54
C ASP A 402 -14.55 -10.76 17.27
N MET A 403 -15.61 -10.29 16.58
CA MET A 403 -16.54 -9.33 17.17
C MET A 403 -17.28 -9.96 18.36
N PRO A 404 -17.18 -9.37 19.59
CA PRO A 404 -17.87 -9.85 20.77
C PRO A 404 -19.39 -9.77 20.61
N ASP A 405 -20.10 -10.48 21.51
CA ASP A 405 -21.54 -10.41 21.59
C ASP A 405 -22.01 -8.96 21.82
N PRO A 406 -22.97 -8.43 21.05
CA PRO A 406 -23.44 -7.04 21.19
C PRO A 406 -23.82 -6.62 22.62
N GLN A 407 -24.26 -7.57 23.46
CA GLN A 407 -24.58 -7.32 24.88
C GLN A 407 -23.36 -7.00 25.74
N LYS A 408 -22.15 -7.34 25.30
CA LYS A 408 -20.91 -7.09 26.02
C LYS A 408 -20.21 -5.79 25.58
N ILE A 409 -20.73 -5.13 24.57
CA ILE A 409 -20.15 -3.93 23.96
C ILE A 409 -20.83 -2.68 24.53
N ASP A 410 -20.04 -1.75 25.09
CA ASP A 410 -20.50 -0.42 25.51
C ASP A 410 -20.54 0.54 24.32
N CYS A 411 -19.42 0.68 23.62
CA CYS A 411 -19.34 1.45 22.39
C CYS A 411 -18.24 0.91 21.47
N MET A 412 -18.33 1.29 20.19
CA MET A 412 -17.33 0.99 19.17
C MET A 412 -16.84 2.27 18.55
N GLU A 413 -15.56 2.26 18.17
CA GLU A 413 -14.96 3.37 17.42
C GLU A 413 -14.38 2.84 16.12
N GLU A 414 -14.56 3.61 15.05
CA GLU A 414 -13.97 3.37 13.74
C GLU A 414 -12.88 4.38 13.42
N PRO A 415 -11.86 4.01 12.62
CA PRO A 415 -10.81 4.92 12.21
C PRO A 415 -11.35 5.92 11.20
N TRP A 416 -10.95 7.18 11.37
CA TRP A 416 -11.24 8.29 10.47
C TRP A 416 -9.97 8.79 9.82
N ILE A 417 -10.11 9.27 8.58
CA ILE A 417 -9.03 9.87 7.82
C ILE A 417 -9.35 11.32 7.48
N LYS A 418 -8.31 12.13 7.36
CA LYS A 418 -8.32 13.42 6.70
C LYS A 418 -7.93 13.19 5.25
N ALA A 419 -8.88 13.35 4.35
CA ALA A 419 -8.73 13.17 2.92
C ALA A 419 -8.59 14.52 2.23
N THR A 420 -7.57 14.68 1.40
CA THR A 420 -7.35 15.85 0.54
C THR A 420 -7.58 15.43 -0.90
N ILE A 421 -8.53 16.11 -1.57
CA ILE A 421 -8.90 15.82 -2.95
C ILE A 421 -8.66 17.09 -3.76
N MET A 422 -7.91 16.98 -4.85
CA MET A 422 -7.73 18.06 -5.81
C MET A 422 -8.38 17.69 -7.14
N THR A 423 -9.16 18.59 -7.69
CA THR A 423 -9.97 18.32 -8.89
C THR A 423 -10.24 19.58 -9.69
N PRO A 424 -10.40 19.53 -11.02
CA PRO A 424 -11.01 20.61 -11.78
C PRO A 424 -12.43 20.95 -11.26
N ASP A 425 -12.81 22.21 -11.31
CA ASP A 425 -14.08 22.70 -10.75
C ASP A 425 -15.31 22.00 -11.35
N GLU A 426 -15.25 21.59 -12.62
CA GLU A 426 -16.34 20.88 -13.31
C GLU A 426 -16.75 19.56 -12.63
N TYR A 427 -15.86 18.89 -11.89
CA TYR A 427 -16.12 17.61 -11.20
C TYR A 427 -16.41 17.80 -9.70
N LEU A 428 -16.27 19.03 -9.17
CA LEU A 428 -16.42 19.31 -7.74
C LEU A 428 -17.77 18.81 -7.19
N GLY A 429 -18.87 19.11 -7.89
CA GLY A 429 -20.22 18.73 -7.45
C GLY A 429 -20.38 17.22 -7.24
N SER A 430 -19.91 16.40 -8.19
CA SER A 430 -19.99 14.94 -8.10
C SER A 430 -19.10 14.36 -6.98
N ILE A 431 -17.95 14.99 -6.71
CA ILE A 431 -17.04 14.59 -5.63
C ILE A 431 -17.63 14.92 -4.26
N LEU A 432 -18.24 16.11 -4.09
CA LEU A 432 -18.94 16.49 -2.86
C LEU A 432 -20.10 15.52 -2.55
N GLU A 433 -20.85 15.12 -3.58
CA GLU A 433 -21.91 14.13 -3.45
C GLU A 433 -21.35 12.76 -3.03
N LEU A 434 -20.29 12.28 -3.68
CA LEU A 434 -19.62 11.04 -3.33
C LEU A 434 -19.15 11.05 -1.87
N CYS A 435 -18.46 12.10 -1.43
CA CYS A 435 -17.99 12.24 -0.06
C CYS A 435 -19.14 12.25 0.95
N THR A 436 -20.25 12.91 0.63
CA THR A 436 -21.44 12.94 1.48
C THR A 436 -22.11 11.56 1.57
N GLN A 437 -22.21 10.85 0.44
CA GLN A 437 -22.69 9.47 0.42
C GLN A 437 -21.82 8.55 1.30
N LYS A 438 -20.52 8.78 1.40
CA LYS A 438 -19.58 8.03 2.22
C LYS A 438 -19.46 8.54 3.67
N ARG A 439 -20.47 9.20 4.19
CA ARG A 439 -20.54 9.77 5.56
C ARG A 439 -19.45 10.82 5.84
N GLY A 440 -18.92 11.46 4.79
CA GLY A 440 -17.86 12.45 4.91
C GLY A 440 -18.32 13.75 5.54
N ILE A 441 -17.41 14.39 6.26
CA ILE A 441 -17.59 15.72 6.87
C ILE A 441 -16.62 16.67 6.18
N GLN A 442 -17.14 17.63 5.43
CA GLN A 442 -16.33 18.66 4.78
C GLN A 442 -15.68 19.56 5.85
N LYS A 443 -14.38 19.76 5.74
CA LYS A 443 -13.60 20.64 6.61
C LYS A 443 -13.22 21.93 5.92
N GLU A 444 -12.75 21.83 4.68
CA GLU A 444 -12.22 22.96 3.94
C GLU A 444 -12.54 22.82 2.45
N LEU A 445 -12.73 23.94 1.79
CA LEU A 445 -12.78 24.07 0.34
C LEU A 445 -12.00 25.32 -0.03
N SER A 446 -10.95 25.14 -0.79
CA SER A 446 -10.13 26.23 -1.31
C SER A 446 -9.86 26.03 -2.79
N TYR A 447 -9.43 27.06 -3.47
CA TYR A 447 -9.11 27.01 -4.89
C TYR A 447 -7.63 27.31 -5.08
N VAL A 448 -7.02 26.50 -5.94
CA VAL A 448 -5.61 26.59 -6.31
C VAL A 448 -5.55 26.74 -7.82
N GLY A 449 -5.42 27.98 -8.30
CA GLY A 449 -5.63 28.27 -9.71
C GLY A 449 -7.03 27.86 -10.17
N ASP A 450 -7.11 27.03 -11.21
CA ASP A 450 -8.38 26.53 -11.77
C ASP A 450 -8.85 25.21 -11.12
N ARG A 451 -8.20 24.77 -10.04
CA ARG A 451 -8.53 23.52 -9.35
C ARG A 451 -9.11 23.77 -7.97
N ALA A 452 -10.11 23.00 -7.62
CA ALA A 452 -10.65 22.95 -6.27
C ALA A 452 -9.86 21.96 -5.42
N MET A 453 -9.42 22.40 -4.24
CA MET A 453 -8.87 21.54 -3.19
C MET A 453 -9.91 21.39 -2.10
N VAL A 454 -10.33 20.17 -1.84
CA VAL A 454 -11.36 19.83 -0.85
C VAL A 454 -10.76 18.94 0.22
N VAL A 455 -10.95 19.32 1.48
CA VAL A 455 -10.53 18.53 2.62
C VAL A 455 -11.76 17.96 3.31
N TYR A 456 -11.83 16.64 3.38
CA TYR A 456 -12.87 15.89 4.05
C TYR A 456 -12.32 15.05 5.19
N ARG A 457 -13.14 14.85 6.22
CA ARG A 457 -12.96 13.72 7.13
C ARG A 457 -13.87 12.60 6.66
N LEU A 458 -13.32 11.40 6.49
CA LEU A 458 -14.04 10.22 6.01
C LEU A 458 -13.76 9.04 6.93
N PRO A 459 -14.76 8.18 7.22
CA PRO A 459 -14.49 6.90 7.85
C PRO A 459 -13.66 6.01 6.92
N LEU A 460 -12.53 5.49 7.39
CA LEU A 460 -11.62 4.70 6.56
C LEU A 460 -12.32 3.50 5.92
N ASN A 461 -13.22 2.84 6.66
CA ASN A 461 -13.97 1.69 6.15
C ASN A 461 -14.84 2.01 4.92
N GLU A 462 -15.32 3.24 4.77
CA GLU A 462 -16.10 3.67 3.59
C GLU A 462 -15.19 3.96 2.38
N VAL A 463 -13.90 4.22 2.62
CA VAL A 463 -12.91 4.50 1.58
C VAL A 463 -12.31 3.21 1.02
N VAL A 464 -12.07 2.22 1.88
CA VAL A 464 -11.40 0.96 1.55
C VAL A 464 -12.15 0.11 0.51
N TYR A 465 -13.46 0.26 0.33
CA TYR A 465 -14.21 -0.61 -0.59
C TYR A 465 -14.16 -0.14 -2.06
N ASP A 466 -14.70 1.03 -2.35
CA ASP A 466 -14.97 1.45 -3.74
C ASP A 466 -14.76 2.96 -3.97
N PHE A 467 -14.34 3.69 -2.94
CA PHE A 467 -14.25 5.14 -3.01
C PHE A 467 -13.28 5.62 -4.10
N TYR A 468 -12.12 4.98 -4.20
CA TYR A 468 -11.09 5.39 -5.16
C TYR A 468 -11.54 5.16 -6.61
N ASP A 469 -12.16 4.02 -6.89
CA ASP A 469 -12.69 3.71 -8.22
C ASP A 469 -13.83 4.65 -8.61
N ARG A 470 -14.71 4.96 -7.66
CA ARG A 470 -15.80 5.93 -7.86
C ARG A 470 -15.28 7.35 -8.04
N LEU A 471 -14.27 7.75 -7.27
CA LEU A 471 -13.61 9.05 -7.41
C LEU A 471 -12.99 9.20 -8.80
N LYS A 472 -12.26 8.19 -9.25
CA LYS A 472 -11.70 8.11 -10.61
C LYS A 472 -12.80 8.21 -11.68
N SER A 473 -13.86 7.43 -11.51
CA SER A 473 -14.95 7.39 -12.49
C SER A 473 -15.69 8.72 -12.58
N CYS A 474 -16.09 9.34 -11.45
CA CYS A 474 -16.87 10.59 -11.45
C CYS A 474 -16.03 11.80 -11.87
N SER A 475 -14.70 11.74 -11.73
CA SER A 475 -13.78 12.79 -12.17
C SER A 475 -13.10 12.51 -13.51
N ARG A 476 -13.44 11.40 -14.19
CA ARG A 476 -12.76 10.94 -15.42
C ARG A 476 -11.24 10.79 -15.25
N GLY A 477 -10.78 10.50 -14.05
CA GLY A 477 -9.37 10.35 -13.71
C GLY A 477 -8.64 11.66 -13.39
N TYR A 478 -9.31 12.81 -13.40
CA TYR A 478 -8.70 14.11 -13.12
C TYR A 478 -8.60 14.47 -11.64
N ALA A 479 -9.25 13.72 -10.74
CA ALA A 479 -9.13 13.96 -9.30
C ALA A 479 -7.93 13.21 -8.72
N SER A 480 -7.08 13.92 -7.99
CA SER A 480 -6.07 13.31 -7.13
C SER A 480 -6.59 13.18 -5.69
N PHE A 481 -6.13 12.16 -5.01
CA PHE A 481 -6.55 11.81 -3.66
C PHE A 481 -5.34 11.46 -2.81
N ASP A 482 -5.26 12.05 -1.65
CA ASP A 482 -4.31 11.74 -0.60
C ASP A 482 -5.01 11.71 0.76
N TRP A 483 -4.50 10.96 1.71
CA TRP A 483 -5.10 10.85 3.02
C TRP A 483 -4.10 10.59 4.14
N SER A 484 -4.48 10.98 5.34
CA SER A 484 -3.76 10.69 6.58
C SER A 484 -4.73 10.27 7.68
N MET A 485 -4.25 9.46 8.63
CA MET A 485 -5.06 9.06 9.78
C MET A 485 -5.44 10.28 10.63
N ASP A 486 -6.72 10.38 11.01
CA ASP A 486 -7.26 11.48 11.82
C ASP A 486 -7.94 10.98 13.12
N GLY A 487 -7.48 9.83 13.63
CA GLY A 487 -7.92 9.25 14.89
C GLY A 487 -9.11 8.31 14.77
N TYR A 488 -9.81 8.12 15.87
CA TYR A 488 -10.96 7.22 16.02
C TYR A 488 -12.18 8.00 16.51
N GLU A 489 -13.36 7.65 16.01
CA GLU A 489 -14.63 8.22 16.49
C GLU A 489 -15.66 7.13 16.76
N LYS A 490 -16.53 7.39 17.74
CA LYS A 490 -17.65 6.51 18.08
C LYS A 490 -18.60 6.38 16.92
N SER A 491 -19.01 5.14 16.64
CA SER A 491 -19.89 4.82 15.52
C SER A 491 -20.83 3.66 15.84
N ASP A 492 -22.04 3.72 15.26
CA ASP A 492 -23.05 2.65 15.36
C ASP A 492 -22.73 1.53 14.37
N LEU A 493 -21.74 0.71 14.71
CA LEU A 493 -21.29 -0.41 13.87
C LEU A 493 -22.06 -1.69 14.20
N VAL A 494 -22.28 -2.49 13.17
CA VAL A 494 -22.94 -3.80 13.29
C VAL A 494 -22.21 -4.84 12.48
N LYS A 495 -22.20 -6.08 12.97
CA LYS A 495 -21.76 -7.24 12.19
C LYS A 495 -22.90 -7.66 11.27
N LEU A 496 -22.65 -7.60 9.97
CA LEU A 496 -23.51 -8.13 8.93
C LEU A 496 -23.03 -9.54 8.59
N SER A 497 -23.81 -10.53 9.01
CA SER A 497 -23.51 -11.95 8.78
C SER A 497 -24.26 -12.44 7.54
N ILE A 498 -23.58 -13.16 6.66
CA ILE A 498 -24.18 -13.84 5.50
C ILE A 498 -24.39 -15.31 5.85
N LEU A 499 -25.62 -15.78 5.65
CA LEU A 499 -25.99 -17.17 5.86
C LEU A 499 -26.38 -17.81 4.53
N VAL A 500 -25.85 -18.98 4.28
CA VAL A 500 -26.21 -19.82 3.13
C VAL A 500 -26.85 -21.09 3.67
N ASN A 501 -28.12 -21.32 3.33
CA ASN A 501 -28.95 -22.37 3.91
C ASN A 501 -29.04 -22.38 5.44
N ALA A 502 -29.05 -21.18 6.06
CA ALA A 502 -29.04 -20.92 7.49
C ALA A 502 -27.69 -21.20 8.21
N GLU A 503 -26.64 -21.57 7.48
CA GLU A 503 -25.29 -21.69 8.02
C GLU A 503 -24.53 -20.39 7.79
N PRO A 504 -23.88 -19.79 8.80
CA PRO A 504 -23.11 -18.57 8.65
C PRO A 504 -21.83 -18.85 7.86
N VAL A 505 -21.53 -17.97 6.89
CA VAL A 505 -20.28 -17.97 6.13
C VAL A 505 -19.44 -16.81 6.67
N ASP A 506 -18.50 -17.12 7.54
CA ASP A 506 -17.65 -16.15 8.23
C ASP A 506 -16.84 -15.27 7.28
N ALA A 507 -16.28 -15.86 6.22
CA ALA A 507 -15.50 -15.17 5.20
C ALA A 507 -16.29 -14.11 4.39
N LEU A 508 -17.62 -14.17 4.38
CA LEU A 508 -18.51 -13.19 3.74
C LEU A 508 -19.10 -12.18 4.75
N SER A 509 -18.81 -12.33 6.03
CA SER A 509 -19.29 -11.40 7.06
C SER A 509 -18.46 -10.11 7.04
N ILE A 510 -19.13 -8.97 7.26
CA ILE A 510 -18.49 -7.65 7.29
C ILE A 510 -18.95 -6.83 8.50
N ILE A 511 -18.10 -5.89 8.96
CA ILE A 511 -18.49 -4.87 9.93
C ILE A 511 -18.83 -3.61 9.14
N THR A 512 -20.01 -3.05 9.38
CA THR A 512 -20.48 -1.88 8.66
C THR A 512 -21.33 -0.98 9.56
N HIS A 513 -21.48 0.28 9.15
CA HIS A 513 -22.36 1.21 9.86
C HIS A 513 -23.83 0.77 9.72
N LYS A 514 -24.60 0.88 10.79
CA LYS A 514 -25.99 0.41 10.89
C LYS A 514 -26.89 0.95 9.77
N THR A 515 -26.72 2.20 9.37
CA THR A 515 -27.52 2.82 8.30
C THR A 515 -27.26 2.22 6.92
N ARG A 516 -26.06 1.64 6.71
CA ARG A 516 -25.65 1.02 5.44
C ARG A 516 -25.90 -0.48 5.40
N ALA A 517 -26.09 -1.10 6.55
CA ALA A 517 -26.14 -2.55 6.68
C ALA A 517 -27.26 -3.20 5.84
N GLU A 518 -28.44 -2.57 5.74
CA GLU A 518 -29.55 -3.12 4.94
C GLU A 518 -29.26 -3.05 3.44
N GLY A 519 -28.78 -1.91 2.93
CA GLY A 519 -28.42 -1.73 1.52
C GLY A 519 -27.33 -2.72 1.11
N ARG A 520 -26.20 -2.75 1.87
CA ARG A 520 -25.09 -3.68 1.62
C ARG A 520 -25.53 -5.15 1.71
N GLY A 521 -26.34 -5.50 2.71
CA GLY A 521 -26.87 -6.87 2.84
C GLY A 521 -27.71 -7.30 1.67
N ARG A 522 -28.56 -6.40 1.15
CA ARG A 522 -29.42 -6.67 -0.02
C ARG A 522 -28.59 -6.81 -1.31
N ALA A 523 -27.65 -5.89 -1.55
CA ALA A 523 -26.76 -5.92 -2.70
C ALA A 523 -25.92 -7.20 -2.71
N LEU A 524 -25.33 -7.58 -1.56
CA LEU A 524 -24.52 -8.78 -1.43
C LEU A 524 -25.36 -10.07 -1.67
N CYS A 525 -26.56 -10.16 -1.09
CA CYS A 525 -27.45 -11.30 -1.34
C CYS A 525 -27.83 -11.43 -2.83
N LYS A 526 -28.10 -10.29 -3.51
CA LYS A 526 -28.42 -10.26 -4.94
C LYS A 526 -27.24 -10.75 -5.78
N LYS A 527 -26.03 -10.25 -5.49
CA LYS A 527 -24.81 -10.64 -6.19
C LYS A 527 -24.45 -12.10 -5.99
N LEU A 528 -24.54 -12.60 -4.75
CA LEU A 528 -24.31 -14.01 -4.44
C LEU A 528 -25.30 -14.93 -5.14
N LYS A 529 -26.57 -14.51 -5.31
CA LYS A 529 -27.56 -15.27 -6.06
C LYS A 529 -27.20 -15.44 -7.53
N GLU A 530 -26.57 -14.45 -8.15
CA GLU A 530 -26.11 -14.49 -9.54
C GLU A 530 -24.90 -15.42 -9.72
N LEU A 531 -24.02 -15.49 -8.72
CA LEU A 531 -22.76 -16.20 -8.78
C LEU A 531 -22.83 -17.65 -8.31
N ILE A 532 -23.68 -17.93 -7.30
CA ILE A 532 -23.83 -19.30 -6.80
C ILE A 532 -24.63 -20.13 -7.82
N PRO A 533 -24.05 -21.21 -8.36
CA PRO A 533 -24.72 -22.02 -9.37
C PRO A 533 -25.93 -22.74 -8.80
N GLN A 534 -26.96 -22.95 -9.67
CA GLN A 534 -28.13 -23.70 -9.29
C GLN A 534 -27.77 -25.15 -8.96
N GLN A 535 -28.24 -25.62 -7.81
CA GLN A 535 -28.07 -27.01 -7.38
C GLN A 535 -29.40 -27.78 -7.39
N MET A 536 -29.37 -29.04 -6.99
CA MET A 536 -30.56 -29.89 -6.98
C MET A 536 -31.61 -29.49 -5.93
N PHE A 537 -31.29 -28.54 -5.06
CA PHE A 537 -32.15 -27.98 -4.02
C PHE A 537 -32.11 -26.45 -4.02
N ASN A 538 -33.08 -25.81 -3.38
CA ASN A 538 -33.09 -24.35 -3.25
C ASN A 538 -32.07 -23.92 -2.23
N ILE A 539 -31.26 -22.91 -2.59
CA ILE A 539 -30.26 -22.30 -1.71
C ILE A 539 -30.85 -20.97 -1.22
N ALA A 540 -31.01 -20.85 0.09
CA ALA A 540 -31.40 -19.58 0.72
C ALA A 540 -30.16 -18.80 1.09
N ILE A 541 -30.02 -17.58 0.55
CA ILE A 541 -28.96 -16.62 0.88
C ILE A 541 -29.60 -15.54 1.73
N GLN A 542 -29.07 -15.29 2.91
CA GLN A 542 -29.66 -14.38 3.88
C GLN A 542 -28.59 -13.47 4.48
N ALA A 543 -28.90 -12.19 4.64
CA ALA A 543 -28.10 -11.26 5.42
C ALA A 543 -28.78 -11.00 6.77
N ALA A 544 -28.02 -11.07 7.85
CA ALA A 544 -28.55 -10.94 9.20
C ALA A 544 -27.68 -10.03 10.07
N ILE A 545 -28.32 -9.30 11.00
CA ILE A 545 -27.69 -8.50 12.05
C ILE A 545 -28.18 -9.04 13.38
N GLY A 546 -27.26 -9.53 14.24
CA GLY A 546 -27.60 -10.04 15.57
C GLY A 546 -28.70 -11.11 15.55
N GLY A 547 -28.74 -11.99 14.53
CA GLY A 547 -29.74 -13.02 14.34
C GLY A 547 -31.03 -12.60 13.63
N LYS A 548 -31.27 -11.28 13.42
CA LYS A 548 -32.39 -10.76 12.66
C LYS A 548 -32.05 -10.73 11.16
N ILE A 549 -32.81 -11.45 10.33
CA ILE A 549 -32.68 -11.43 8.87
C ILE A 549 -33.19 -10.09 8.34
N ILE A 550 -32.33 -9.37 7.59
CA ILE A 550 -32.63 -8.07 6.99
C ILE A 550 -32.80 -8.14 5.47
N ALA A 551 -32.17 -9.12 4.82
CA ALA A 551 -32.33 -9.37 3.40
C ALA A 551 -32.32 -10.88 3.13
N ARG A 552 -33.02 -11.29 2.07
CA ARG A 552 -33.09 -12.70 1.65
C ARG A 552 -33.25 -12.80 0.15
N GLU A 553 -32.42 -13.67 -0.45
CA GLU A 553 -32.54 -14.12 -1.82
C GLU A 553 -32.57 -15.66 -1.88
N THR A 554 -33.01 -16.20 -2.98
CA THR A 554 -33.10 -17.67 -3.15
C THR A 554 -32.63 -18.05 -4.55
N VAL A 555 -31.63 -18.94 -4.62
CA VAL A 555 -31.26 -19.63 -5.86
C VAL A 555 -32.19 -20.83 -6.04
N SER A 556 -32.94 -20.85 -7.14
CA SER A 556 -33.90 -21.90 -7.40
C SER A 556 -33.23 -23.23 -7.75
N ALA A 557 -33.74 -24.32 -7.25
CA ALA A 557 -33.24 -25.65 -7.60
C ALA A 557 -33.39 -25.96 -9.09
N MET A 558 -32.44 -26.68 -9.64
CA MET A 558 -32.58 -27.28 -10.97
C MET A 558 -33.85 -28.10 -11.01
N ARG A 559 -34.70 -27.86 -12.00
CA ARG A 559 -35.93 -28.62 -12.23
C ARG A 559 -35.69 -29.69 -13.29
N LYS A 560 -35.78 -30.97 -12.89
CA LYS A 560 -35.98 -32.06 -13.83
C LYS A 560 -37.48 -32.22 -14.00
N ASP A 561 -37.99 -32.13 -15.21
CA ASP A 561 -39.42 -32.41 -15.47
C ASP A 561 -39.67 -33.91 -15.31
N VAL A 562 -40.07 -34.30 -14.08
CA VAL A 562 -40.37 -35.70 -13.75
C VAL A 562 -41.75 -36.13 -14.29
N THR A 563 -42.54 -35.17 -14.80
CA THR A 563 -43.87 -35.39 -15.33
C THR A 563 -43.92 -35.48 -16.85
N ALA A 564 -42.82 -35.17 -17.56
CA ALA A 564 -42.72 -35.17 -19.03
C ALA A 564 -43.11 -36.51 -19.66
N LYS A 565 -42.90 -37.64 -18.97
CA LYS A 565 -43.25 -38.98 -19.43
C LYS A 565 -44.65 -39.44 -18.99
N CYS A 566 -45.42 -38.59 -18.32
CA CYS A 566 -46.79 -38.92 -17.90
C CYS A 566 -47.77 -38.52 -19.00
N TYR A 567 -48.00 -39.40 -19.96
CA TYR A 567 -49.06 -39.26 -20.96
C TYR A 567 -50.42 -39.54 -20.32
N GLY A 568 -51.40 -38.65 -20.55
CA GLY A 568 -52.78 -38.79 -20.07
C GLY A 568 -53.05 -38.21 -18.68
N GLY A 569 -54.32 -37.97 -18.37
CA GLY A 569 -54.76 -37.13 -17.22
C GLY A 569 -54.66 -37.76 -15.83
N ASP A 570 -53.71 -38.65 -15.55
CA ASP A 570 -53.49 -39.18 -14.19
C ASP A 570 -52.90 -38.19 -13.26
N ILE A 571 -53.73 -37.36 -12.67
CA ILE A 571 -53.39 -36.29 -11.71
C ILE A 571 -52.75 -36.88 -10.46
N SER A 572 -53.17 -38.05 -10.00
CA SER A 572 -52.65 -38.69 -8.78
C SER A 572 -51.22 -39.17 -8.95
N ARG A 573 -50.85 -39.69 -10.12
CA ARG A 573 -49.48 -40.11 -10.45
C ARG A 573 -48.55 -38.92 -10.59
N LYS A 574 -48.99 -37.83 -11.24
CA LYS A 574 -48.24 -36.57 -11.33
C LYS A 574 -47.94 -35.99 -9.93
N ARG A 575 -48.93 -35.96 -9.04
CA ARG A 575 -48.82 -35.48 -7.67
C ARG A 575 -47.85 -36.33 -6.87
N LYS A 576 -47.90 -37.65 -6.93
CA LYS A 576 -46.97 -38.57 -6.27
C LYS A 576 -45.53 -38.40 -6.74
N LEU A 577 -45.31 -38.18 -8.03
CA LEU A 577 -43.96 -37.93 -8.59
C LEU A 577 -43.40 -36.59 -8.12
N LEU A 578 -44.22 -35.54 -8.08
CA LEU A 578 -43.84 -34.23 -7.55
C LEU A 578 -43.55 -34.29 -6.05
N ASP A 579 -44.32 -34.99 -5.26
CA ASP A 579 -44.10 -35.20 -3.83
C ASP A 579 -42.83 -36.01 -3.56
N LYS A 580 -42.55 -37.03 -4.37
CA LYS A 580 -41.29 -37.79 -4.29
C LYS A 580 -40.08 -36.94 -4.64
N GLN A 581 -40.19 -36.08 -5.66
CA GLN A 581 -39.15 -35.12 -6.02
C GLN A 581 -38.91 -34.10 -4.89
N LYS A 582 -39.99 -33.58 -4.27
CA LYS A 582 -39.91 -32.63 -3.14
C LYS A 582 -39.22 -33.26 -1.91
N LYS A 583 -39.59 -34.52 -1.57
CA LYS A 583 -38.92 -35.28 -0.50
C LYS A 583 -37.44 -35.54 -0.79
N GLY A 584 -37.11 -35.92 -2.03
CA GLY A 584 -35.73 -36.14 -2.49
C GLY A 584 -34.88 -34.87 -2.37
N LYS A 585 -35.42 -33.72 -2.81
CA LYS A 585 -34.76 -32.41 -2.69
C LYS A 585 -34.54 -32.00 -1.22
N LYS A 586 -35.52 -32.28 -0.33
CA LYS A 586 -35.38 -32.02 1.11
C LYS A 586 -34.23 -32.84 1.70
N LYS A 587 -34.15 -34.14 1.37
CA LYS A 587 -33.08 -35.03 1.84
C LYS A 587 -31.71 -34.63 1.31
N MET A 588 -31.63 -34.19 0.01
CA MET A 588 -30.37 -33.68 -0.56
C MET A 588 -29.91 -32.40 0.11
N ARG A 589 -30.83 -31.51 0.52
CA ARG A 589 -30.50 -30.29 1.27
C ARG A 589 -29.94 -30.61 2.66
N GLU A 590 -30.38 -31.68 3.30
CA GLU A 590 -29.89 -32.09 4.65
C GLU A 590 -28.49 -32.72 4.58
N ILE A 591 -28.03 -33.19 3.43
CA ILE A 591 -26.78 -33.92 3.23
C ILE A 591 -25.75 -33.09 2.43
N GLY A 592 -26.19 -32.13 1.63
CA GLY A 592 -25.32 -31.40 0.69
C GLY A 592 -24.79 -30.08 1.27
N ASN A 593 -23.48 -29.96 1.35
CA ASN A 593 -22.83 -28.65 1.52
C ASN A 593 -23.01 -27.84 0.24
N VAL A 594 -23.23 -26.54 0.38
CA VAL A 594 -23.29 -25.62 -0.76
C VAL A 594 -21.86 -25.22 -1.13
N GLU A 595 -21.44 -25.58 -2.32
CA GLU A 595 -20.21 -25.03 -2.90
C GLU A 595 -20.42 -23.56 -3.23
N ILE A 596 -19.63 -22.70 -2.58
CA ILE A 596 -19.59 -21.26 -2.86
C ILE A 596 -18.39 -21.03 -3.77
N PRO A 597 -18.57 -20.59 -5.02
CA PRO A 597 -17.47 -20.38 -5.94
C PRO A 597 -16.58 -19.20 -5.49
N GLN A 598 -15.31 -19.24 -5.85
CA GLN A 598 -14.33 -18.18 -5.56
C GLN A 598 -14.83 -16.79 -6.00
N SER A 599 -15.49 -16.71 -7.16
CA SER A 599 -16.08 -15.48 -7.67
C SER A 599 -17.07 -14.83 -6.70
N ALA A 600 -17.70 -15.60 -5.80
CA ALA A 600 -18.61 -15.06 -4.80
C ALA A 600 -17.87 -14.27 -3.69
N PHE A 601 -16.68 -14.72 -3.30
CA PHE A 601 -15.84 -14.00 -2.34
C PHE A 601 -15.25 -12.72 -2.96
N LEU A 602 -14.79 -12.81 -4.21
CA LEU A 602 -14.30 -11.64 -4.96
C LEU A 602 -15.42 -10.61 -5.22
N ALA A 603 -16.65 -11.06 -5.43
CA ALA A 603 -17.80 -10.17 -5.63
C ALA A 603 -18.20 -9.41 -4.36
N ALA A 604 -17.93 -9.98 -3.18
CA ALA A 604 -18.11 -9.28 -1.91
C ALA A 604 -17.17 -8.08 -1.77
N LEU A 605 -16.03 -8.09 -2.48
CA LEU A 605 -15.07 -6.98 -2.56
C LEU A 605 -15.56 -5.82 -3.43
N ARG A 606 -16.39 -6.12 -4.45
CA ARG A 606 -16.84 -5.17 -5.48
C ARG A 606 -18.36 -4.96 -5.40
N LEU A 607 -18.83 -4.59 -4.22
CA LEU A 607 -20.23 -4.18 -4.07
C LEU A 607 -20.37 -2.74 -4.56
N ASP A 608 -20.93 -2.60 -5.76
CA ASP A 608 -21.49 -1.31 -6.18
C ASP A 608 -22.70 -1.03 -5.28
N ASP A 609 -22.64 -0.01 -4.45
CA ASP A 609 -23.83 0.54 -3.78
C ASP A 609 -24.70 1.18 -4.88
N GLU A 610 -25.76 0.46 -5.32
CA GLU A 610 -26.86 1.02 -6.14
C GLU A 610 -27.67 2.04 -5.33
#